data_211c6884d99f5ebe9f84b21e281d358a
#
_entry.id   211c6884d99f5ebe9f84b21e281d358a
#
_cell.length_a   1.000
_cell.length_b   1.000
_cell.length_c   1.000
_cell.angle_alpha   90.00
_cell.angle_beta   90.00
_cell.angle_gamma   90.00
#
_symmetry.space_group_name_H-M   'P 1'
#
loop_
_entity.id
_entity.type
_entity.pdbx_description
1 polymer ?
#
loop_
_entity_poly.entity_id
_entity_poly.type
_entity_poly.pdbx_seq_one_letter_code
_entity_poly.pdbx_strand_id
1 'polypeptide(L)'
;MEVAASHRISFAGGTQTEPLHGHNWKITVYCASEELDADGMVVDFCEIERRICGYLDHGDLNELLPFNPTTENLARWICEQIPQCYKVEVEESPGNEAIYEK
;
A
#
# COMPACT_ATOMS: atom_id res chain seq x y z
N MET A 1 -8.89 -4.26 1.57
CA MET A 1 -8.77 -3.54 2.86
C MET A 1 -8.82 -2.04 2.65
N GLU A 2 -9.08 -1.31 3.70
CA GLU A 2 -9.13 0.14 3.64
C GLU A 2 -8.27 0.73 4.75
N VAL A 3 -7.52 1.78 4.41
CA VAL A 3 -6.59 2.45 5.32
C VAL A 3 -6.86 3.95 5.28
N ALA A 4 -7.04 4.58 6.44
CA ALA A 4 -7.12 6.02 6.57
C ALA A 4 -5.71 6.56 6.83
N ALA A 5 -5.17 7.35 5.93
CA ALA A 5 -3.82 7.88 6.07
C ALA A 5 -3.65 9.20 5.33
N SER A 6 -2.82 10.06 5.89
CA SER A 6 -2.48 11.33 5.27
C SER A 6 -1.19 11.21 4.45
N HIS A 7 -1.05 12.10 3.49
CA HIS A 7 0.18 12.21 2.72
C HIS A 7 0.31 13.62 2.12
N ARG A 8 1.52 13.88 1.69
CA ARG A 8 1.85 15.05 0.87
C ARG A 8 2.84 14.57 -0.20
N ILE A 9 2.58 14.92 -1.44
CA ILE A 9 3.42 14.55 -2.58
C ILE A 9 4.37 15.69 -2.87
N SER A 10 5.65 15.34 -3.14
CA SER A 10 6.66 16.28 -3.59
C SER A 10 6.83 16.17 -5.09
N PHE A 11 7.04 17.32 -5.75
CA PHE A 11 7.22 17.44 -7.19
C PHE A 11 8.55 18.11 -7.49
N ALA A 12 8.97 18.06 -8.74
CA ALA A 12 10.17 18.76 -9.24
C ALA A 12 11.41 18.48 -8.40
N GLY A 13 11.65 17.20 -8.09
CA GLY A 13 12.81 16.77 -7.31
C GLY A 13 12.76 17.21 -5.86
N GLY A 14 11.56 17.48 -5.33
CA GLY A 14 11.38 17.87 -3.94
C GLY A 14 11.33 19.38 -3.71
N THR A 15 11.40 20.17 -4.78
CA THR A 15 11.35 21.65 -4.66
C THR A 15 9.93 22.19 -4.49
N GLN A 16 8.91 21.37 -4.81
CA GLN A 16 7.51 21.76 -4.66
C GLN A 16 6.76 20.64 -3.94
N THR A 17 5.84 21.02 -3.04
CA THR A 17 5.01 20.06 -2.33
C THR A 17 3.57 20.53 -2.33
N GLU A 18 2.64 19.57 -2.31
CA GLU A 18 1.23 19.87 -2.10
C GLU A 18 0.94 19.97 -0.60
N PRO A 19 -0.20 20.59 -0.20
CA PRO A 19 -0.62 20.57 1.20
C PRO A 19 -0.87 19.16 1.70
N LEU A 20 -0.57 18.92 2.97
CA LEU A 20 -0.90 17.65 3.63
C LEU A 20 -2.41 17.43 3.61
N HIS A 21 -2.84 16.25 3.20
CA HIS A 21 -4.24 15.86 3.19
C HIS A 21 -4.38 14.35 3.38
N GLY A 22 -5.59 13.89 3.62
CA GLY A 22 -5.86 12.50 3.91
C GLY A 22 -6.83 11.86 2.94
N HIS A 23 -6.74 10.53 2.85
CA HIS A 23 -7.63 9.70 2.05
C HIS A 23 -8.01 8.45 2.79
N ASN A 24 -9.11 7.83 2.38
CA ASN A 24 -9.44 6.46 2.73
C ASN A 24 -8.99 5.58 1.56
N TRP A 25 -7.80 5.04 1.68
CA TRP A 25 -7.15 4.25 0.64
C TRP A 25 -7.78 2.87 0.57
N LYS A 26 -8.25 2.49 -0.60
CA LYS A 26 -8.74 1.12 -0.83
C LYS A 26 -7.63 0.31 -1.45
N ILE A 27 -7.29 -0.80 -0.82
CA ILE A 27 -6.13 -1.61 -1.18
C ILE A 27 -6.59 -3.04 -1.47
N THR A 28 -6.22 -3.57 -2.63
CA THR A 28 -6.45 -4.96 -2.99
C THR A 28 -5.11 -5.62 -3.23
N VAL A 29 -4.84 -6.70 -2.48
CA VAL A 29 -3.58 -7.44 -2.54
C VAL A 29 -3.83 -8.79 -3.16
N TYR A 30 -3.07 -9.14 -4.20
CA TYR A 30 -3.17 -10.41 -4.90
C TYR A 30 -1.95 -11.26 -4.60
N CYS A 31 -2.17 -12.44 -4.03
CA CYS A 31 -1.10 -13.36 -3.66
C CYS A 31 -1.28 -14.70 -4.35
N ALA A 32 -0.18 -15.38 -4.64
CA ALA A 32 -0.18 -16.72 -5.23
C ALA A 32 1.05 -17.49 -4.77
N SER A 33 0.94 -18.81 -4.74
CA SER A 33 2.06 -19.72 -4.49
C SER A 33 1.80 -21.04 -5.20
N GLU A 34 2.89 -21.78 -5.49
CA GLU A 34 2.75 -23.10 -6.11
C GLU A 34 2.24 -24.14 -5.11
N GLU A 35 2.54 -23.94 -3.83
CA GLU A 35 2.14 -24.85 -2.75
C GLU A 35 1.47 -24.06 -1.64
N LEU A 36 0.57 -24.73 -0.93
CA LEU A 36 -0.07 -24.18 0.25
C LEU A 36 0.80 -24.51 1.47
N ASP A 37 0.69 -23.69 2.52
CA ASP A 37 1.37 -23.97 3.78
C ASP A 37 0.68 -25.11 4.55
N ALA A 38 1.16 -25.39 5.75
CA ALA A 38 0.64 -26.49 6.59
C ALA A 38 -0.84 -26.32 6.93
N ASP A 39 -1.35 -25.08 6.93
CA ASP A 39 -2.74 -24.77 7.23
C ASP A 39 -3.62 -24.66 5.99
N GLY A 40 -3.06 -24.92 4.81
CA GLY A 40 -3.80 -24.85 3.56
C GLY A 40 -3.95 -23.44 2.99
N MET A 41 -3.02 -22.55 3.29
CA MET A 41 -3.07 -21.14 2.88
C MET A 41 -1.90 -20.76 2.00
N VAL A 42 -2.14 -19.83 1.07
CA VAL A 42 -1.05 -19.11 0.39
C VAL A 42 -0.39 -18.16 1.38
N VAL A 43 -1.21 -17.42 2.11
CA VAL A 43 -0.81 -16.51 3.18
C VAL A 43 -2.04 -16.21 4.03
N ASP A 44 -1.85 -16.03 5.33
CA ASP A 44 -2.94 -15.69 6.24
C ASP A 44 -3.39 -14.24 5.99
N PHE A 45 -4.68 -14.01 5.76
CA PHE A 45 -5.23 -12.67 5.58
C PHE A 45 -4.97 -11.76 6.78
N CYS A 46 -4.98 -12.31 7.99
CA CYS A 46 -4.69 -11.55 9.20
C CYS A 46 -3.26 -11.04 9.21
N GLU A 47 -2.33 -11.80 8.66
CA GLU A 47 -0.93 -11.39 8.53
C GLU A 47 -0.78 -10.21 7.55
N ILE A 48 -1.52 -10.26 6.44
CA ILE A 48 -1.54 -9.16 5.47
C ILE A 48 -2.07 -7.89 6.12
N GLU A 49 -3.22 -7.99 6.81
CA GLU A 49 -3.81 -6.84 7.51
C GLU A 49 -2.87 -6.27 8.56
N ARG A 50 -2.24 -7.12 9.35
CA ARG A 50 -1.30 -6.69 10.38
C ARG A 50 -0.11 -5.94 9.79
N ARG A 51 0.45 -6.44 8.70
CA ARG A 51 1.62 -5.82 8.07
C ARG A 51 1.29 -4.53 7.34
N ILE A 52 0.12 -4.43 6.75
CA ILE A 52 -0.27 -3.27 5.95
C ILE A 52 -1.13 -2.29 6.77
N CYS A 53 -2.33 -2.70 7.16
CA CYS A 53 -3.22 -1.82 7.94
C CYS A 53 -2.62 -1.47 9.30
N GLY A 54 -2.03 -2.45 9.97
CA GLY A 54 -1.43 -2.23 11.28
C GLY A 54 -0.28 -1.23 11.27
N TYR A 55 0.38 -1.06 10.12
CA TYR A 55 1.48 -0.11 9.98
C TYR A 55 1.02 1.26 9.46
N LEU A 56 0.07 1.28 8.53
CA LEU A 56 -0.32 2.50 7.80
C LEU A 56 -1.53 3.21 8.36
N ASP A 57 -2.49 2.46 8.95
CA ASP A 57 -3.78 3.02 9.31
C ASP A 57 -3.68 4.10 10.38
N HIS A 58 -4.39 5.22 10.17
CA HIS A 58 -4.37 6.41 11.02
C HIS A 58 -3.00 7.08 11.12
N GLY A 59 -2.12 6.82 10.15
CA GLY A 59 -0.78 7.38 10.11
C GLY A 59 -0.58 8.44 9.03
N ASP A 60 0.61 9.00 9.01
CA ASP A 60 1.09 9.90 7.97
C ASP A 60 2.10 9.15 7.12
N LEU A 61 1.77 8.92 5.85
CA LEU A 61 2.62 8.15 4.95
C LEU A 61 4.01 8.78 4.77
N ASN A 62 4.11 10.10 4.86
CA ASN A 62 5.39 10.78 4.77
C ASN A 62 6.33 10.45 5.93
N GLU A 63 5.77 10.17 7.11
CA GLU A 63 6.55 9.76 8.26
C GLU A 63 6.87 8.27 8.25
N LEU A 64 5.91 7.46 7.78
CA LEU A 64 6.02 6.00 7.82
C LEU A 64 6.88 5.42 6.69
N LEU A 65 6.95 6.10 5.54
CA LEU A 65 7.60 5.59 4.35
C LEU A 65 8.80 6.45 3.96
N PRO A 66 9.91 5.84 3.51
CA PRO A 66 11.15 6.56 3.22
C PRO A 66 11.21 7.14 1.80
N PHE A 67 10.06 7.32 1.14
CA PHE A 67 9.99 7.80 -0.24
C PHE A 67 8.78 8.71 -0.42
N ASN A 68 8.70 9.36 -1.58
CA ASN A 68 7.55 10.19 -1.94
C ASN A 68 6.29 9.31 -2.01
N PRO A 69 5.29 9.52 -1.15
CA PRO A 69 4.15 8.60 -1.01
C PRO A 69 3.07 8.79 -2.08
N THR A 70 3.45 8.62 -3.34
CA THR A 70 2.52 8.53 -4.45
C THR A 70 1.72 7.24 -4.36
N THR A 71 0.58 7.18 -5.02
CA THR A 71 -0.24 5.96 -5.07
C THR A 71 0.55 4.81 -5.68
N GLU A 72 1.36 5.10 -6.70
CA GLU A 72 2.22 4.11 -7.36
C GLU A 72 3.30 3.55 -6.43
N ASN A 73 4.01 4.43 -5.74
CA ASN A 73 5.04 4.02 -4.79
C ASN A 73 4.45 3.25 -3.61
N LEU A 74 3.27 3.65 -3.15
CA LEU A 74 2.56 2.94 -2.08
C LEU A 74 2.18 1.52 -2.52
N ALA A 75 1.63 1.37 -3.72
CA ALA A 75 1.28 0.06 -4.27
C ALA A 75 2.50 -0.88 -4.34
N ARG A 76 3.62 -0.36 -4.82
CA ARG A 76 4.87 -1.12 -4.87
C ARG A 76 5.35 -1.52 -3.48
N TRP A 77 5.37 -0.59 -2.55
CA TRP A 77 5.81 -0.87 -1.19
C TRP A 77 4.95 -1.97 -0.54
N ILE A 78 3.63 -1.87 -0.69
CA ILE A 78 2.71 -2.89 -0.16
C ILE A 78 3.05 -4.27 -0.74
N CYS A 79 3.25 -4.35 -2.04
CA CYS A 79 3.58 -5.61 -2.71
C CYS A 79 4.88 -6.21 -2.16
N GLU A 80 5.85 -5.36 -1.85
CA GLU A 80 7.15 -5.77 -1.33
C GLU A 80 7.09 -6.29 0.12
N GLN A 81 6.04 -5.95 0.87
CA GLN A 81 5.91 -6.40 2.25
C GLN A 81 5.46 -7.85 2.39
N ILE A 82 4.82 -8.39 1.37
CA ILE A 82 4.26 -9.75 1.40
C ILE A 82 4.98 -10.59 0.34
N PRO A 83 5.77 -11.60 0.74
CA PRO A 83 6.55 -12.41 -0.23
C PRO A 83 5.71 -13.07 -1.32
N GLN A 84 4.50 -13.52 -0.99
CA GLN A 84 3.61 -14.18 -1.94
C GLN A 84 2.83 -13.21 -2.84
N CYS A 85 2.93 -11.92 -2.58
CA CYS A 85 2.20 -10.92 -3.35
C CYS A 85 2.83 -10.71 -4.72
N TYR A 86 2.01 -10.69 -5.76
CA TYR A 86 2.47 -10.42 -7.12
C TYR A 86 1.83 -9.17 -7.74
N LYS A 87 0.76 -8.66 -7.14
CA LYS A 87 0.03 -7.51 -7.67
C LYS A 87 -0.69 -6.77 -6.54
N VAL A 88 -0.71 -5.44 -6.62
CA VAL A 88 -1.46 -4.59 -5.68
C VAL A 88 -2.19 -3.52 -6.46
N GLU A 89 -3.46 -3.30 -6.13
CA GLU A 89 -4.26 -2.18 -6.62
C GLU A 89 -4.51 -1.24 -5.45
N VAL A 90 -4.24 0.04 -5.65
CA VAL A 90 -4.48 1.08 -4.64
C VAL A 90 -5.35 2.16 -5.25
N GLU A 91 -6.51 2.41 -4.64
CA GLU A 91 -7.39 3.52 -4.99
C GLU A 91 -7.25 4.60 -3.92
N GLU A 92 -6.69 5.74 -4.30
CA GLU A 92 -6.53 6.90 -3.41
C GLU A 92 -7.89 7.53 -3.12
N SER A 93 -8.66 7.72 -4.18
CA SER A 93 -9.99 8.30 -4.17
C SER A 93 -10.74 7.79 -5.39
N PRO A 94 -12.08 7.91 -5.47
CA PRO A 94 -12.82 7.41 -6.61
C PRO A 94 -12.26 7.91 -7.94
N GLY A 95 -11.89 6.96 -8.82
CA GLY A 95 -11.34 7.26 -10.13
C GLY A 95 -9.82 7.47 -10.19
N ASN A 96 -9.13 7.48 -9.04
CA ASN A 96 -7.69 7.68 -8.96
C ASN A 96 -7.03 6.43 -8.38
N GLU A 97 -6.58 5.56 -9.26
CA GLU A 97 -6.08 4.24 -8.91
C GLU A 97 -4.74 3.96 -9.56
N ALA A 98 -3.88 3.26 -8.85
CA ALA A 98 -2.62 2.76 -9.37
C ALA A 98 -2.54 1.24 -9.15
N ILE A 99 -1.88 0.55 -10.07
CA ILE A 99 -1.67 -0.89 -10.01
C ILE A 99 -0.17 -1.15 -10.13
N TYR A 100 0.35 -1.93 -9.21
CA TYR A 100 1.72 -2.44 -9.29
C TYR A 100 1.69 -3.95 -9.46
N GLU A 101 2.42 -4.47 -10.43
CA GLU A 101 2.54 -5.90 -10.69
C GLU A 101 4.01 -6.26 -10.87
N LYS A 102 4.44 -7.30 -10.18
CA LYS A 102 5.81 -7.81 -10.32
C LYS A 102 6.03 -8.45 -11.69
#